data_4e4e097a0ff94d7cfa833df445574074
#
_entry.id   4e4e097a0ff94d7cfa833df445574074
#
_cell.length_a   1.000
_cell.length_b   1.000
_cell.length_c   1.000
_cell.angle_alpha   90.00
_cell.angle_beta   90.00
_cell.angle_gamma   90.00
#
_symmetry.space_group_name_H-M   'P 1'
#
loop_
_entity.id
_entity.type
_entity.pdbx_description
1 polymer ?
#
loop_
_entity_poly.entity_id
_entity_poly.type
_entity_poly.pdbx_seq_one_letter_code
_entity_poly.pdbx_strand_id
1 'polypeptide(L)'
;MTEQTKVTTLEKVVVRFSGDSGDGMQLTGTIFSNLSAVFGNEISTFPDYPAEVRAPQGTLSGVSGFQVHLGSKKIFTPGEKADVLVAMNPAALKVNVKHIKPNAIVLIDTDSFQKSDLEKALYTTDDPFKELGLTQVQVVAAPISTMVRDGLTDFGLDNKSALRCKNMFALGLVCWLFERPLDEAMHMLQNKFAKKPVIAQANIKALTDGYNYGHNIHASVSTYRIESKKALPGTYMDVNGNKATSYGLIAAAEKAGLRLFLGSYPITPATDILHELSKRKDLGVITV
;
A
#
# COMPACT_ATOMS: atom_id res chain seq x y z
N MET A 1 -33.19 -5.96 13.13
CA MET A 1 -33.13 -5.64 11.69
C MET A 1 -31.66 -5.47 11.36
N THR A 2 -31.07 -6.38 10.62
CA THR A 2 -29.69 -6.26 10.12
C THR A 2 -29.71 -5.17 9.03
N GLU A 3 -29.20 -3.98 9.32
CA GLU A 3 -28.94 -2.98 8.28
C GLU A 3 -27.99 -3.61 7.26
N GLN A 4 -28.49 -3.81 6.04
CA GLN A 4 -27.64 -4.26 4.95
C GLN A 4 -26.64 -3.17 4.63
N THR A 5 -25.36 -3.47 4.74
CA THR A 5 -24.28 -2.60 4.31
C THR A 5 -24.54 -2.16 2.87
N LYS A 6 -24.60 -0.84 2.63
CA LYS A 6 -24.82 -0.31 1.30
C LYS A 6 -23.57 -0.52 0.46
N VAL A 7 -23.63 -1.44 -0.50
CA VAL A 7 -22.54 -1.67 -1.48
C VAL A 7 -22.74 -0.72 -2.66
N THR A 8 -21.71 0.06 -2.96
CA THR A 8 -21.70 0.96 -4.12
C THR A 8 -20.75 0.42 -5.18
N THR A 9 -21.26 0.13 -6.37
CA THR A 9 -20.42 -0.32 -7.50
C THR A 9 -19.74 0.87 -8.15
N LEU A 10 -18.41 0.79 -8.32
CA LEU A 10 -17.57 1.78 -8.96
C LEU A 10 -16.90 1.21 -10.20
N GLU A 11 -16.75 2.02 -11.26
CA GLU A 11 -16.02 1.64 -12.46
C GLU A 11 -14.50 1.68 -12.22
N LYS A 12 -14.04 2.65 -11.44
CA LYS A 12 -12.63 2.84 -11.10
C LYS A 12 -12.49 3.56 -9.76
N VAL A 13 -11.35 3.36 -9.12
CA VAL A 13 -11.01 4.02 -7.86
C VAL A 13 -9.50 4.22 -7.75
N VAL A 14 -9.10 5.28 -7.07
CA VAL A 14 -7.70 5.55 -6.72
C VAL A 14 -7.55 5.44 -5.21
N VAL A 15 -6.70 4.54 -4.76
CA VAL A 15 -6.35 4.34 -3.35
C VAL A 15 -4.91 4.78 -3.13
N ARG A 16 -4.67 5.63 -2.15
CA ARG A 16 -3.33 6.10 -1.77
C ARG A 16 -3.00 5.69 -0.35
N PHE A 17 -1.93 4.93 -0.19
CA PHE A 17 -1.36 4.57 1.09
C PHE A 17 -0.24 5.55 1.42
N SER A 18 -0.20 6.08 2.64
CA SER A 18 0.81 7.05 3.05
C SER A 18 1.15 6.96 4.53
N GLY A 19 2.43 7.09 4.83
CA GLY A 19 3.00 7.02 6.17
C GLY A 19 4.47 7.41 6.13
N ASP A 20 5.20 7.18 7.23
CA ASP A 20 6.64 7.42 7.25
C ASP A 20 7.40 6.42 6.39
N SER A 21 8.60 6.83 5.96
CA SER A 21 9.58 5.90 5.40
C SER A 21 9.89 4.80 6.42
N GLY A 22 9.53 3.56 6.10
CA GLY A 22 9.64 2.41 7.01
C GLY A 22 8.32 1.89 7.57
N ASP A 23 7.21 2.62 7.45
CA ASP A 23 5.86 2.14 7.79
C ASP A 23 5.34 1.06 6.85
N GLY A 24 6.10 0.73 5.79
CA GLY A 24 5.75 -0.36 4.87
C GLY A 24 4.67 -0.02 3.85
N MET A 25 4.44 1.27 3.56
CA MET A 25 3.41 1.70 2.60
C MET A 25 3.66 1.17 1.18
N GLN A 26 4.93 1.03 0.78
CA GLN A 26 5.30 0.41 -0.50
C GLN A 26 4.86 -1.06 -0.55
N LEU A 27 5.06 -1.81 0.52
CA LEU A 27 4.62 -3.21 0.62
C LEU A 27 3.10 -3.33 0.60
N THR A 28 2.41 -2.47 1.37
CA THR A 28 0.94 -2.44 1.44
C THR A 28 0.33 -2.18 0.08
N GLY A 29 0.81 -1.15 -0.62
CA GLY A 29 0.34 -0.82 -1.96
C GLY A 29 0.65 -1.91 -2.99
N THR A 30 1.83 -2.54 -2.91
CA THR A 30 2.20 -3.67 -3.78
C THR A 30 1.28 -4.87 -3.57
N ILE A 31 0.98 -5.24 -2.31
CA ILE A 31 0.06 -6.36 -2.03
C ILE A 31 -1.34 -6.00 -2.55
N PHE A 32 -1.84 -4.79 -2.29
CA PHE A 32 -3.16 -4.37 -2.73
C PHE A 32 -3.29 -4.33 -4.27
N SER A 33 -2.25 -3.87 -4.97
CA SER A 33 -2.25 -3.90 -6.44
C SER A 33 -2.27 -5.33 -6.99
N ASN A 34 -1.46 -6.23 -6.42
CA ASN A 34 -1.45 -7.63 -6.84
C ASN A 34 -2.78 -8.33 -6.58
N LEU A 35 -3.40 -8.12 -5.40
CA LEU A 35 -4.74 -8.61 -5.11
C LEU A 35 -5.75 -8.15 -6.17
N SER A 36 -5.69 -6.88 -6.53
CA SER A 36 -6.59 -6.29 -7.51
C SER A 36 -6.38 -6.86 -8.91
N ALA A 37 -5.13 -7.12 -9.30
CA ALA A 37 -4.78 -7.77 -10.56
C ALA A 37 -5.27 -9.23 -10.60
N VAL A 38 -5.03 -10.01 -9.54
CA VAL A 38 -5.51 -11.40 -9.43
C VAL A 38 -7.04 -11.46 -9.44
N PHE A 39 -7.71 -10.50 -8.82
CA PHE A 39 -9.16 -10.37 -8.87
C PHE A 39 -9.70 -10.02 -10.26
N GLY A 40 -8.83 -9.62 -11.20
CA GLY A 40 -9.15 -9.31 -12.59
C GLY A 40 -9.41 -7.84 -12.87
N ASN A 41 -8.92 -6.94 -12.00
CA ASN A 41 -8.96 -5.52 -12.29
C ASN A 41 -7.76 -5.09 -13.15
N GLU A 42 -7.97 -4.08 -13.99
CA GLU A 42 -6.87 -3.31 -14.56
C GLU A 42 -6.26 -2.44 -13.46
N ILE A 43 -4.94 -2.33 -13.46
CA ILE A 43 -4.22 -1.55 -12.45
C ILE A 43 -3.18 -0.63 -13.07
N SER A 44 -2.90 0.48 -12.40
CA SER A 44 -1.72 1.31 -12.61
C SER A 44 -1.27 1.84 -11.25
N THR A 45 0.03 1.81 -10.98
CA THR A 45 0.58 2.16 -9.67
C THR A 45 1.58 3.31 -9.76
N PHE A 46 1.75 4.04 -8.66
CA PHE A 46 2.74 5.08 -8.51
C PHE A 46 3.37 5.01 -7.12
N PRO A 47 4.60 4.49 -7.00
CA PRO A 47 5.36 4.59 -5.76
C PRO A 47 5.84 6.02 -5.58
N ASP A 48 5.62 6.58 -4.37
CA ASP A 48 6.03 7.92 -4.00
C ASP A 48 7.02 7.81 -2.84
N TYR A 49 8.28 8.14 -3.12
CA TYR A 49 9.36 8.03 -2.15
C TYR A 49 9.53 9.35 -1.40
N PRO A 50 9.99 9.30 -0.13
CA PRO A 50 10.16 10.50 0.66
C PRO A 50 11.20 11.43 0.04
N ALA A 51 10.99 12.74 0.22
CA ALA A 51 11.96 13.75 -0.21
C ALA A 51 13.31 13.58 0.52
N GLU A 52 13.25 13.09 1.77
CA GLU A 52 14.42 12.81 2.60
C GLU A 52 14.31 11.41 3.23
N VAL A 53 15.14 10.48 2.78
CA VAL A 53 15.07 9.04 3.19
C VAL A 53 15.34 8.85 4.68
N ARG A 54 16.07 9.74 5.34
CA ARG A 54 16.43 9.67 6.78
C ARG A 54 15.79 10.78 7.60
N ALA A 55 14.68 11.33 7.15
CA ALA A 55 13.92 12.30 7.93
C ALA A 55 13.45 11.70 9.28
N PRO A 56 13.37 12.50 10.34
CA PRO A 56 12.74 12.07 11.59
C PRO A 56 11.31 11.62 11.36
N GLN A 57 10.88 10.60 12.11
CA GLN A 57 9.52 10.07 12.01
C GLN A 57 8.47 11.13 12.38
N GLY A 58 7.38 11.18 11.63
CA GLY A 58 6.28 12.12 11.81
C GLY A 58 6.53 13.49 11.18
N THR A 59 7.63 13.68 10.42
CA THR A 59 7.90 14.93 9.72
C THR A 59 7.47 14.88 8.25
N LEU A 60 7.18 16.04 7.66
CA LEU A 60 6.65 16.14 6.30
C LEU A 60 7.62 15.59 5.24
N SER A 61 8.92 15.79 5.42
CA SER A 61 9.97 15.34 4.47
C SER A 61 10.15 13.83 4.45
N GLY A 62 9.74 13.11 5.51
CA GLY A 62 9.85 11.65 5.64
C GLY A 62 8.66 10.87 5.10
N VAL A 63 7.64 11.55 4.60
CA VAL A 63 6.41 10.89 4.12
C VAL A 63 6.69 10.11 2.85
N SER A 64 6.33 8.83 2.88
CA SER A 64 6.31 7.90 1.75
C SER A 64 4.88 7.56 1.37
N GLY A 65 4.63 7.27 0.10
CA GLY A 65 3.32 6.91 -0.38
C GLY A 65 3.36 5.84 -1.48
N PHE A 66 2.21 5.21 -1.68
CA PHE A 66 1.99 4.30 -2.81
C PHE A 66 0.56 4.45 -3.30
N GLN A 67 0.39 4.81 -4.55
CA GLN A 67 -0.92 5.00 -5.16
C GLN A 67 -1.27 3.84 -6.07
N VAL A 68 -2.49 3.34 -5.95
CA VAL A 68 -3.05 2.28 -6.80
C VAL A 68 -4.32 2.81 -7.45
N HIS A 69 -4.31 2.90 -8.77
CA HIS A 69 -5.50 3.15 -9.58
C HIS A 69 -5.97 1.81 -10.13
N LEU A 70 -7.18 1.42 -9.81
CA LEU A 70 -7.77 0.17 -10.26
C LEU A 70 -9.15 0.40 -10.86
N GLY A 71 -9.53 -0.47 -11.80
CA GLY A 71 -10.82 -0.37 -12.48
C GLY A 71 -11.25 -1.63 -13.20
N SER A 72 -12.52 -1.65 -13.59
CA SER A 72 -13.13 -2.69 -14.43
C SER A 72 -12.84 -2.49 -15.92
N LYS A 73 -12.33 -1.31 -16.31
CA LYS A 73 -11.90 -0.96 -17.66
C LYS A 73 -10.44 -0.59 -17.68
N LYS A 74 -9.85 -0.52 -18.88
CA LYS A 74 -8.44 -0.23 -19.09
C LYS A 74 -8.01 1.08 -18.39
N ILE A 75 -6.96 0.97 -17.59
CA ILE A 75 -6.34 2.05 -16.85
C ILE A 75 -5.04 2.43 -17.54
N PHE A 76 -4.82 3.73 -17.80
CA PHE A 76 -3.64 4.23 -18.52
C PHE A 76 -2.70 5.06 -17.64
N THR A 77 -3.20 5.53 -16.47
CA THR A 77 -2.45 6.40 -15.57
C THR A 77 -2.67 6.00 -14.12
N PRO A 78 -1.76 6.34 -13.20
CA PRO A 78 -1.95 6.11 -11.77
C PRO A 78 -3.09 6.89 -11.12
N GLY A 79 -3.76 7.77 -11.87
CA GLY A 79 -4.79 8.69 -11.37
C GLY A 79 -4.21 9.96 -10.76
N GLU A 80 -5.01 11.03 -10.67
CA GLU A 80 -4.57 12.32 -10.12
C GLU A 80 -4.93 12.45 -8.65
N LYS A 81 -6.23 12.35 -8.31
CA LYS A 81 -6.74 12.50 -6.96
C LYS A 81 -7.29 11.19 -6.43
N ALA A 82 -6.91 10.86 -5.20
CA ALA A 82 -7.35 9.64 -4.54
C ALA A 82 -8.80 9.75 -4.04
N ASP A 83 -9.53 8.66 -4.21
CA ASP A 83 -10.86 8.42 -3.62
C ASP A 83 -10.72 7.97 -2.17
N VAL A 84 -9.64 7.24 -1.87
CA VAL A 84 -9.32 6.73 -0.53
C VAL A 84 -7.88 7.09 -0.19
N LEU A 85 -7.66 7.70 0.95
CA LEU A 85 -6.34 7.93 1.55
C LEU A 85 -6.22 7.13 2.83
N VAL A 86 -5.19 6.30 2.92
CA VAL A 86 -4.73 5.73 4.19
C VAL A 86 -3.60 6.62 4.68
N ALA A 87 -3.81 7.34 5.78
CA ALA A 87 -2.84 8.23 6.40
C ALA A 87 -2.45 7.70 7.78
N MET A 88 -1.28 7.08 7.87
CA MET A 88 -0.82 6.43 9.11
C MET A 88 -0.38 7.41 10.20
N ASN A 89 -0.22 8.71 9.86
CA ASN A 89 0.13 9.78 10.79
C ASN A 89 -0.29 11.16 10.25
N PRO A 90 -0.23 12.24 11.06
CA PRO A 90 -0.62 13.58 10.65
C PRO A 90 0.21 14.16 9.49
N ALA A 91 1.51 13.83 9.42
CA ALA A 91 2.37 14.28 8.34
C ALA A 91 1.92 13.70 6.99
N ALA A 92 1.56 12.41 6.96
CA ALA A 92 1.00 11.74 5.80
C ALA A 92 -0.32 12.38 5.36
N LEU A 93 -1.20 12.76 6.28
CA LEU A 93 -2.43 13.48 5.97
C LEU A 93 -2.12 14.84 5.34
N LYS A 94 -1.26 15.64 5.97
CA LYS A 94 -0.94 17.02 5.54
C LYS A 94 -0.28 17.07 4.16
N VAL A 95 0.67 16.18 3.89
CA VAL A 95 1.36 16.11 2.58
C VAL A 95 0.38 15.72 1.47
N ASN A 96 -0.61 14.86 1.77
CA ASN A 96 -1.51 14.31 0.76
C ASN A 96 -2.83 15.06 0.58
N VAL A 97 -3.13 16.09 1.36
CA VAL A 97 -4.40 16.84 1.27
C VAL A 97 -4.71 17.34 -0.15
N LYS A 98 -3.70 17.76 -0.89
CA LYS A 98 -3.84 18.22 -2.28
C LYS A 98 -4.07 17.09 -3.30
N HIS A 99 -3.83 15.85 -2.91
CA HIS A 99 -3.93 14.66 -3.77
C HIS A 99 -5.19 13.82 -3.52
N ILE A 100 -6.14 14.30 -2.71
CA ILE A 100 -7.42 13.63 -2.46
C ILE A 100 -8.59 14.39 -3.05
N LYS A 101 -9.68 13.68 -3.31
CA LYS A 101 -10.96 14.30 -3.71
C LYS A 101 -11.64 14.95 -2.50
N PRO A 102 -12.50 15.95 -2.70
CA PRO A 102 -13.20 16.62 -1.58
C PRO A 102 -14.00 15.67 -0.70
N ASN A 103 -14.62 14.65 -1.29
CA ASN A 103 -15.44 13.64 -0.61
C ASN A 103 -14.72 12.30 -0.45
N ALA A 104 -13.38 12.31 -0.36
CA ALA A 104 -12.58 11.11 -0.19
C ALA A 104 -12.87 10.42 1.15
N ILE A 105 -12.60 9.13 1.21
CA ILE A 105 -12.49 8.40 2.48
C ILE A 105 -11.06 8.57 2.98
N VAL A 106 -10.91 8.96 4.25
CA VAL A 106 -9.61 9.08 4.91
C VAL A 106 -9.56 8.11 6.09
N LEU A 107 -8.73 7.08 5.95
CA LEU A 107 -8.48 6.09 7.00
C LEU A 107 -7.26 6.54 7.81
N ILE A 108 -7.40 6.58 9.13
CA ILE A 108 -6.33 7.03 10.04
C ILE A 108 -6.07 6.05 11.19
N ASP A 109 -4.82 6.00 11.64
CA ASP A 109 -4.42 5.39 12.92
C ASP A 109 -4.55 6.44 14.03
N THR A 110 -5.62 6.38 14.82
CA THR A 110 -5.90 7.38 15.88
C THR A 110 -4.80 7.45 16.93
N ASP A 111 -4.07 6.37 17.17
CA ASP A 111 -2.98 6.33 18.12
C ASP A 111 -1.78 7.19 17.71
N SER A 112 -1.65 7.46 16.40
CA SER A 112 -0.60 8.27 15.79
C SER A 112 -1.02 9.74 15.54
N PHE A 113 -2.18 10.18 16.05
CA PHE A 113 -2.69 11.55 15.90
C PHE A 113 -2.73 12.29 17.25
N GLN A 114 -1.76 12.02 18.11
CA GLN A 114 -1.63 12.70 19.40
C GLN A 114 -1.04 14.11 19.19
N LYS A 115 -1.17 14.96 20.20
CA LYS A 115 -0.70 16.36 20.15
C LYS A 115 0.77 16.47 19.72
N SER A 116 1.64 15.62 20.27
CA SER A 116 3.06 15.58 19.88
C SER A 116 3.30 15.21 18.42
N ASP A 117 2.42 14.43 17.81
CA ASP A 117 2.53 14.03 16.40
C ASP A 117 2.02 15.14 15.47
N LEU A 118 0.96 15.85 15.90
CA LEU A 118 0.47 17.05 15.23
C LEU A 118 1.55 18.16 15.21
N GLU A 119 2.22 18.40 16.34
CA GLU A 119 3.31 19.37 16.45
C GLU A 119 4.48 19.04 15.51
N LYS A 120 4.91 17.76 15.45
CA LYS A 120 5.97 17.31 14.51
C LYS A 120 5.57 17.52 13.05
N ALA A 121 4.30 17.36 12.73
CA ALA A 121 3.75 17.59 11.40
C ALA A 121 3.39 19.06 11.15
N LEU A 122 3.79 19.96 12.06
CA LEU A 122 3.61 21.41 11.94
C LEU A 122 2.13 21.84 11.87
N TYR A 123 1.24 21.16 12.59
CA TYR A 123 -0.12 21.62 12.79
C TYR A 123 -0.15 22.70 13.88
N THR A 124 -1.06 23.66 13.70
CA THR A 124 -1.26 24.78 14.63
C THR A 124 -2.48 24.58 15.53
N THR A 125 -3.33 23.61 15.20
CA THR A 125 -4.54 23.27 15.97
C THR A 125 -4.57 21.77 16.31
N ASP A 126 -5.41 21.42 17.28
CA ASP A 126 -5.64 20.02 17.66
C ASP A 126 -6.62 19.30 16.70
N ASP A 127 -7.20 20.01 15.74
CA ASP A 127 -8.11 19.47 14.71
C ASP A 127 -7.46 19.54 13.32
N PRO A 128 -6.74 18.48 12.90
CA PRO A 128 -6.05 18.45 11.62
C PRO A 128 -7.00 18.51 10.42
N PHE A 129 -8.22 17.98 10.54
CA PHE A 129 -9.18 17.99 9.44
C PHE A 129 -9.74 19.40 9.19
N LYS A 130 -10.05 20.11 10.26
CA LYS A 130 -10.51 21.51 10.18
C LYS A 130 -9.39 22.42 9.66
N GLU A 131 -8.15 22.27 10.16
CA GLU A 131 -7.00 23.07 9.70
C GLU A 131 -6.75 22.90 8.19
N LEU A 132 -6.94 21.69 7.67
CA LEU A 132 -6.74 21.36 6.25
C LEU A 132 -7.99 21.59 5.39
N GLY A 133 -9.09 22.10 5.95
CA GLY A 133 -10.35 22.33 5.22
C GLY A 133 -11.04 21.05 4.74
N LEU A 134 -10.79 19.92 5.38
CA LEU A 134 -11.33 18.61 5.03
C LEU A 134 -12.71 18.37 5.65
N THR A 135 -13.68 19.23 5.32
CA THR A 135 -15.03 19.21 5.91
C THR A 135 -15.99 18.20 5.28
N GLN A 136 -15.65 17.67 4.11
CA GLN A 136 -16.53 16.75 3.35
C GLN A 136 -15.98 15.34 3.25
N VAL A 137 -14.80 15.06 3.82
CA VAL A 137 -14.23 13.72 3.81
C VAL A 137 -14.94 12.81 4.79
N GLN A 138 -15.04 11.54 4.45
CA GLN A 138 -15.49 10.50 5.37
C GLN A 138 -14.28 9.93 6.11
N VAL A 139 -14.22 10.12 7.43
CA VAL A 139 -13.11 9.63 8.23
C VAL A 139 -13.42 8.23 8.76
N VAL A 140 -12.52 7.28 8.49
CA VAL A 140 -12.50 5.95 9.10
C VAL A 140 -11.37 5.93 10.14
N ALA A 141 -11.73 6.11 11.39
CA ALA A 141 -10.80 6.20 12.51
C ALA A 141 -10.68 4.83 13.20
N ALA A 142 -9.44 4.34 13.35
CA ALA A 142 -9.15 3.09 14.05
C ALA A 142 -7.91 3.24 14.93
N PRO A 143 -7.89 2.71 16.17
CA PRO A 143 -6.71 2.69 17.04
C PRO A 143 -5.77 1.55 16.61
N ILE A 144 -5.21 1.69 15.39
CA ILE A 144 -4.47 0.62 14.70
C ILE A 144 -3.27 0.14 15.52
N SER A 145 -2.48 1.07 16.03
CA SER A 145 -1.27 0.75 16.79
C SER A 145 -1.60 -0.03 18.07
N THR A 146 -2.65 0.36 18.79
CA THR A 146 -3.11 -0.34 19.99
C THR A 146 -3.64 -1.73 19.63
N MET A 147 -4.52 -1.83 18.64
CA MET A 147 -5.10 -3.11 18.23
C MET A 147 -4.05 -4.11 17.75
N VAL A 148 -3.05 -3.65 17.01
CA VAL A 148 -1.96 -4.51 16.55
C VAL A 148 -1.08 -4.97 17.72
N ARG A 149 -0.72 -4.07 18.64
CA ARG A 149 0.06 -4.43 19.82
C ARG A 149 -0.64 -5.48 20.66
N ASP A 150 -1.92 -5.25 20.96
CA ASP A 150 -2.70 -6.12 21.83
C ASP A 150 -3.04 -7.47 21.13
N GLY A 151 -3.34 -7.44 19.84
CA GLY A 151 -3.63 -8.63 19.05
C GLY A 151 -2.43 -9.52 18.75
N LEU A 152 -1.20 -9.03 18.95
CA LEU A 152 0.04 -9.78 18.70
C LEU A 152 0.80 -10.16 19.98
N THR A 153 0.21 -10.01 21.17
CA THR A 153 0.84 -10.36 22.46
C THR A 153 1.34 -11.80 22.51
N ASP A 154 0.56 -12.74 21.98
CA ASP A 154 0.85 -14.17 22.02
C ASP A 154 1.97 -14.60 21.05
N PHE A 155 2.44 -13.70 20.16
CA PHE A 155 3.50 -13.99 19.20
C PHE A 155 4.92 -13.85 19.77
N GLY A 156 5.07 -13.38 21.01
CA GLY A 156 6.38 -13.18 21.63
C GLY A 156 7.24 -12.13 20.91
N LEU A 157 6.63 -11.21 20.18
CA LEU A 157 7.32 -10.13 19.48
C LEU A 157 7.56 -8.95 20.45
N ASP A 158 8.71 -8.29 20.30
CA ASP A 158 8.90 -6.99 20.94
C ASP A 158 7.95 -5.94 20.35
N ASN A 159 7.67 -4.89 21.12
CA ASN A 159 6.71 -3.84 20.74
C ASN A 159 7.04 -3.20 19.37
N LYS A 160 8.33 -3.01 19.05
CA LYS A 160 8.76 -2.44 17.77
C LYS A 160 8.48 -3.38 16.61
N SER A 161 8.69 -4.67 16.79
CA SER A 161 8.41 -5.71 15.78
C SER A 161 6.90 -5.89 15.57
N ALA A 162 6.10 -5.86 16.64
CA ALA A 162 4.65 -5.92 16.55
C ALA A 162 4.09 -4.70 15.79
N LEU A 163 4.51 -3.49 16.14
CA LEU A 163 4.05 -2.26 15.48
C LEU A 163 4.44 -2.14 13.99
N ARG A 164 5.42 -2.91 13.53
CA ARG A 164 5.70 -3.01 12.08
C ARG A 164 4.60 -3.70 11.29
N CYS A 165 3.67 -4.40 11.95
CA CYS A 165 2.54 -5.05 11.31
C CYS A 165 1.31 -4.11 11.16
N LYS A 166 1.36 -2.87 11.64
CA LYS A 166 0.25 -1.91 11.58
C LYS A 166 -0.22 -1.61 10.14
N ASN A 167 0.71 -1.65 9.19
CA ASN A 167 0.41 -1.49 7.77
C ASN A 167 -0.47 -2.64 7.23
N MET A 168 -0.34 -3.84 7.74
CA MET A 168 -1.19 -4.96 7.35
C MET A 168 -2.61 -4.83 7.94
N PHE A 169 -2.74 -4.29 9.14
CA PHE A 169 -4.07 -3.94 9.67
C PHE A 169 -4.78 -2.91 8.77
N ALA A 170 -4.08 -1.84 8.39
CA ALA A 170 -4.62 -0.85 7.46
C ALA A 170 -4.99 -1.46 6.10
N LEU A 171 -4.16 -2.40 5.58
CA LEU A 171 -4.49 -3.16 4.38
C LEU A 171 -5.76 -3.99 4.56
N GLY A 172 -5.93 -4.65 5.69
CA GLY A 172 -7.14 -5.41 6.03
C GLY A 172 -8.41 -4.55 5.97
N LEU A 173 -8.35 -3.35 6.54
CA LEU A 173 -9.44 -2.36 6.45
C LEU A 173 -9.77 -1.97 4.99
N VAL A 174 -8.73 -1.75 4.18
CA VAL A 174 -8.92 -1.43 2.75
C VAL A 174 -9.48 -2.64 1.99
N CYS A 175 -9.03 -3.86 2.31
CA CYS A 175 -9.60 -5.08 1.73
C CYS A 175 -11.08 -5.22 2.06
N TRP A 176 -11.47 -4.96 3.31
CA TRP A 176 -12.87 -4.93 3.70
C TRP A 176 -13.66 -3.86 2.93
N LEU A 177 -13.12 -2.64 2.85
CA LEU A 177 -13.77 -1.50 2.16
C LEU A 177 -14.09 -1.82 0.69
N PHE A 178 -13.25 -2.62 0.04
CA PHE A 178 -13.39 -3.01 -1.36
C PHE A 178 -13.82 -4.47 -1.56
N GLU A 179 -14.32 -5.14 -0.53
CA GLU A 179 -14.77 -6.54 -0.57
C GLU A 179 -13.73 -7.49 -1.19
N ARG A 180 -12.45 -7.31 -0.85
CA ARG A 180 -11.35 -8.14 -1.36
C ARG A 180 -11.12 -9.36 -0.47
N PRO A 181 -11.10 -10.59 -1.03
CA PRO A 181 -10.67 -11.78 -0.29
C PRO A 181 -9.22 -11.63 0.21
N LEU A 182 -8.91 -12.21 1.36
CA LEU A 182 -7.59 -12.11 1.97
C LEU A 182 -6.62 -13.21 1.55
N ASP A 183 -7.09 -14.29 0.92
CA ASP A 183 -6.32 -15.50 0.66
C ASP A 183 -5.00 -15.22 -0.08
N GLU A 184 -5.06 -14.43 -1.15
CA GLU A 184 -3.86 -14.09 -1.92
C GLU A 184 -2.90 -13.21 -1.14
N ALA A 185 -3.41 -12.26 -0.33
CA ALA A 185 -2.56 -11.45 0.54
C ALA A 185 -1.86 -12.31 1.59
N MET A 186 -2.56 -13.27 2.18
CA MET A 186 -1.99 -14.21 3.14
C MET A 186 -0.90 -15.07 2.47
N HIS A 187 -1.15 -15.57 1.26
CA HIS A 187 -0.19 -16.33 0.48
C HIS A 187 1.07 -15.49 0.15
N MET A 188 0.90 -14.25 -0.27
CA MET A 188 2.02 -13.33 -0.53
C MET A 188 2.85 -13.07 0.73
N LEU A 189 2.20 -12.89 1.89
CA LEU A 189 2.88 -12.68 3.18
C LEU A 189 3.64 -13.93 3.61
N GLN A 190 3.07 -15.12 3.46
CA GLN A 190 3.74 -16.40 3.74
C GLN A 190 5.00 -16.55 2.90
N ASN A 191 4.92 -16.30 1.59
CA ASN A 191 6.05 -16.40 0.67
C ASN A 191 7.13 -15.35 0.98
N LYS A 192 6.74 -14.10 1.20
CA LYS A 192 7.67 -13.01 1.51
C LYS A 192 8.44 -13.26 2.80
N PHE A 193 7.79 -13.76 3.82
CA PHE A 193 8.36 -14.03 5.14
C PHE A 193 8.62 -15.50 5.40
N ALA A 194 8.79 -16.33 4.36
CA ALA A 194 9.00 -17.78 4.48
C ALA A 194 10.15 -18.16 5.45
N LYS A 195 11.22 -17.35 5.51
CA LYS A 195 12.35 -17.53 6.44
C LYS A 195 12.07 -17.06 7.87
N LYS A 196 10.93 -16.45 8.13
CA LYS A 196 10.52 -15.86 9.43
C LYS A 196 9.05 -16.15 9.70
N PRO A 197 8.66 -17.39 9.97
CA PRO A 197 7.27 -17.82 10.04
C PRO A 197 6.46 -17.07 11.10
N VAL A 198 7.04 -16.72 12.24
CA VAL A 198 6.36 -15.90 13.27
C VAL A 198 5.98 -14.53 12.72
N ILE A 199 6.87 -13.88 11.95
CA ILE A 199 6.59 -12.59 11.33
C ILE A 199 5.51 -12.73 10.26
N ALA A 200 5.52 -13.83 9.48
CA ALA A 200 4.47 -14.09 8.49
C ALA A 200 3.10 -14.19 9.19
N GLN A 201 2.99 -15.00 10.25
CA GLN A 201 1.75 -15.19 10.99
C GLN A 201 1.28 -13.90 11.68
N ALA A 202 2.18 -13.11 12.26
CA ALA A 202 1.86 -11.83 12.88
C ALA A 202 1.27 -10.83 11.84
N ASN A 203 1.85 -10.75 10.66
CA ASN A 203 1.32 -9.91 9.57
C ASN A 203 -0.06 -10.40 9.08
N ILE A 204 -0.25 -11.71 8.95
CA ILE A 204 -1.54 -12.31 8.57
C ILE A 204 -2.59 -12.03 9.65
N LYS A 205 -2.23 -12.18 10.93
CA LYS A 205 -3.14 -11.86 12.05
C LYS A 205 -3.56 -10.38 12.00
N ALA A 206 -2.61 -9.44 11.86
CA ALA A 206 -2.89 -8.02 11.76
C ALA A 206 -3.78 -7.69 10.54
N LEU A 207 -3.54 -8.32 9.38
CA LEU A 207 -4.38 -8.20 8.20
C LEU A 207 -5.82 -8.64 8.46
N THR A 208 -5.98 -9.82 9.08
CA THR A 208 -7.30 -10.38 9.42
C THR A 208 -8.02 -9.52 10.46
N ASP A 209 -7.31 -9.02 11.46
CA ASP A 209 -7.89 -8.15 12.48
C ASP A 209 -8.39 -6.83 11.89
N GLY A 210 -7.64 -6.23 10.97
CA GLY A 210 -8.06 -5.03 10.25
C GLY A 210 -9.30 -5.26 9.41
N TYR A 211 -9.38 -6.38 8.71
CA TYR A 211 -10.56 -6.78 7.93
C TYR A 211 -11.79 -6.97 8.82
N ASN A 212 -11.63 -7.68 9.94
CA ASN A 212 -12.71 -7.92 10.91
C ASN A 212 -13.14 -6.63 11.63
N TYR A 213 -12.19 -5.72 11.90
CA TYR A 213 -12.52 -4.41 12.45
C TYR A 213 -13.43 -3.62 11.50
N GLY A 214 -13.15 -3.66 10.20
CA GLY A 214 -14.02 -3.07 9.19
C GLY A 214 -15.45 -3.60 9.26
N HIS A 215 -15.63 -4.91 9.42
CA HIS A 215 -16.95 -5.51 9.61
C HIS A 215 -17.67 -5.00 10.88
N ASN A 216 -16.94 -4.73 11.94
CA ASN A 216 -17.53 -4.26 13.20
C ASN A 216 -17.95 -2.78 13.13
N ILE A 217 -17.31 -1.96 12.31
CA ILE A 217 -17.65 -0.53 12.13
C ILE A 217 -18.58 -0.25 10.94
N HIS A 218 -19.02 -1.27 10.23
CA HIS A 218 -19.76 -1.19 8.95
C HIS A 218 -21.05 -0.37 8.98
N ALA A 219 -21.66 -0.18 10.13
CA ALA A 219 -22.88 0.62 10.27
C ALA A 219 -22.68 2.10 9.87
N SER A 220 -21.43 2.61 9.84
CA SER A 220 -21.11 4.01 9.52
C SER A 220 -20.42 4.20 8.18
N VAL A 221 -20.03 3.12 7.48
CA VAL A 221 -19.26 3.19 6.23
C VAL A 221 -19.84 2.25 5.18
N SER A 222 -20.08 2.76 3.97
CA SER A 222 -20.47 1.94 2.82
C SER A 222 -19.24 1.20 2.27
N THR A 223 -19.43 -0.03 1.79
CA THR A 223 -18.41 -0.74 1.03
C THR A 223 -18.52 -0.47 -0.47
N TYR A 224 -17.45 -0.72 -1.19
CA TYR A 224 -17.37 -0.47 -2.62
C TYR A 224 -17.01 -1.75 -3.35
N ARG A 225 -17.60 -1.93 -4.52
CA ARG A 225 -17.28 -3.04 -5.42
C ARG A 225 -16.77 -2.51 -6.74
N ILE A 226 -15.62 -3.01 -7.17
CA ILE A 226 -15.12 -2.82 -8.52
C ILE A 226 -15.16 -4.19 -9.19
N GLU A 227 -16.00 -4.32 -10.22
CA GLU A 227 -16.16 -5.57 -10.92
C GLU A 227 -14.87 -6.00 -11.63
N SER A 228 -14.66 -7.31 -11.72
CA SER A 228 -13.56 -7.86 -12.48
C SER A 228 -13.83 -7.72 -13.98
N LYS A 229 -12.78 -7.44 -14.75
CA LYS A 229 -12.82 -7.52 -16.20
C LYS A 229 -12.67 -8.97 -16.63
N LYS A 230 -13.48 -9.42 -17.59
CA LYS A 230 -13.23 -10.69 -18.26
C LYS A 230 -11.94 -10.56 -19.09
N ALA A 231 -10.86 -11.15 -18.61
CA ALA A 231 -9.61 -11.22 -19.35
C ALA A 231 -9.71 -12.24 -20.50
N LEU A 232 -8.95 -12.01 -21.56
CA LEU A 232 -8.74 -13.03 -22.58
C LEU A 232 -8.02 -14.23 -21.94
N PRO A 233 -8.25 -15.48 -22.40
CA PRO A 233 -7.51 -16.63 -21.90
C PRO A 233 -5.99 -16.40 -22.09
N GLY A 234 -5.19 -16.67 -21.06
CA GLY A 234 -3.74 -16.49 -21.12
C GLY A 234 -3.09 -16.44 -19.75
N THR A 235 -1.77 -16.42 -19.74
CA THR A 235 -0.96 -16.16 -18.54
C THR A 235 -0.60 -14.69 -18.49
N TYR A 236 -0.90 -14.04 -17.39
CA TYR A 236 -0.65 -12.62 -17.17
C TYR A 236 0.36 -12.43 -16.05
N MET A 237 1.11 -11.34 -16.13
CA MET A 237 2.09 -10.94 -15.11
C MET A 237 1.90 -9.45 -14.85
N ASP A 238 1.88 -9.08 -13.57
CA ASP A 238 2.05 -7.70 -13.16
C ASP A 238 3.53 -7.31 -13.26
N VAL A 239 3.82 -6.22 -13.96
CA VAL A 239 5.18 -5.79 -14.24
C VAL A 239 5.31 -4.28 -14.07
N ASN A 240 6.31 -3.85 -13.28
CA ASN A 240 6.69 -2.45 -13.19
C ASN A 240 7.74 -2.08 -14.25
N GLY A 241 8.00 -0.77 -14.42
CA GLY A 241 8.93 -0.26 -15.42
C GLY A 241 10.34 -0.81 -15.28
N ASN A 242 10.87 -0.94 -14.05
CA ASN A 242 12.22 -1.48 -13.82
C ASN A 242 12.35 -2.94 -14.27
N LYS A 243 11.34 -3.74 -13.96
CA LYS A 243 11.30 -5.15 -14.39
C LYS A 243 11.13 -5.28 -15.91
N ALA A 244 10.27 -4.45 -16.52
CA ALA A 244 10.12 -4.40 -17.97
C ALA A 244 11.41 -3.98 -18.66
N THR A 245 12.12 -2.98 -18.12
CA THR A 245 13.43 -2.54 -18.61
C THR A 245 14.45 -3.68 -18.53
N SER A 246 14.50 -4.40 -17.41
CA SER A 246 15.41 -5.55 -17.25
C SER A 246 15.16 -6.63 -18.29
N TYR A 247 13.90 -6.98 -18.53
CA TYR A 247 13.54 -7.96 -19.57
C TYR A 247 13.85 -7.46 -20.99
N GLY A 248 13.62 -6.17 -21.25
CA GLY A 248 13.95 -5.54 -22.53
C GLY A 248 15.46 -5.57 -22.83
N LEU A 249 16.30 -5.29 -21.81
CA LEU A 249 17.76 -5.36 -21.95
C LEU A 249 18.25 -6.78 -22.23
N ILE A 250 17.71 -7.80 -21.54
CA ILE A 250 18.02 -9.21 -21.81
C ILE A 250 17.63 -9.58 -23.24
N ALA A 251 16.40 -9.28 -23.65
CA ALA A 251 15.91 -9.60 -24.97
C ALA A 251 16.69 -8.89 -26.09
N ALA A 252 17.11 -7.65 -25.85
CA ALA A 252 17.94 -6.90 -26.82
C ALA A 252 19.33 -7.52 -26.96
N ALA A 253 19.98 -7.90 -25.86
CA ALA A 253 21.29 -8.55 -25.88
C ALA A 253 21.23 -9.91 -26.61
N GLU A 254 20.21 -10.72 -26.30
CA GLU A 254 19.98 -12.01 -26.93
C GLU A 254 19.76 -11.86 -28.46
N LYS A 255 18.90 -10.93 -28.87
CA LYS A 255 18.68 -10.65 -30.31
C LYS A 255 19.92 -10.16 -31.05
N ALA A 256 20.76 -9.39 -30.33
CA ALA A 256 22.02 -8.89 -30.92
C ALA A 256 23.16 -9.91 -30.92
N GLY A 257 23.00 -11.07 -30.26
CA GLY A 257 24.06 -12.07 -30.07
C GLY A 257 25.19 -11.53 -29.18
N LEU A 258 24.88 -10.59 -28.26
CA LEU A 258 25.86 -9.95 -27.38
C LEU A 258 25.65 -10.38 -25.93
N ARG A 259 26.71 -10.29 -25.14
CA ARG A 259 26.62 -10.46 -23.68
C ARG A 259 26.11 -9.19 -23.02
N LEU A 260 25.20 -9.33 -22.06
CA LEU A 260 24.69 -8.20 -21.29
C LEU A 260 25.59 -7.92 -20.08
N PHE A 261 26.13 -6.72 -20.01
CA PHE A 261 26.87 -6.21 -18.85
C PHE A 261 26.14 -5.02 -18.25
N LEU A 262 25.91 -5.04 -16.93
CA LEU A 262 25.37 -3.92 -16.16
C LEU A 262 26.38 -3.47 -15.10
N GLY A 263 26.95 -2.27 -15.29
CA GLY A 263 27.64 -1.52 -14.23
C GLY A 263 26.63 -0.54 -13.59
N SER A 264 26.43 -0.66 -12.27
CA SER A 264 25.46 0.16 -11.56
C SER A 264 25.86 0.35 -10.10
N TYR A 265 25.29 1.35 -9.45
CA TYR A 265 25.40 1.52 -8.01
C TYR A 265 24.01 1.63 -7.37
N PRO A 266 23.85 1.32 -6.08
CA PRO A 266 22.55 1.35 -5.43
C PRO A 266 21.95 2.75 -5.37
N ILE A 267 20.80 2.94 -6.04
CA ILE A 267 19.99 4.16 -5.98
C ILE A 267 18.51 3.81 -6.15
N THR A 268 17.69 4.22 -5.19
CA THR A 268 16.25 4.02 -5.26
C THR A 268 15.62 5.01 -6.25
N PRO A 269 14.72 4.57 -7.16
CA PRO A 269 14.19 3.19 -7.32
C PRO A 269 14.96 2.30 -8.32
N ALA A 270 16.01 2.80 -8.98
CA ALA A 270 16.68 2.11 -10.10
C ALA A 270 17.42 0.82 -9.70
N THR A 271 17.76 0.65 -8.41
CA THR A 271 18.39 -0.57 -7.88
C THR A 271 17.61 -1.86 -8.21
N ASP A 272 16.30 -1.78 -8.42
CA ASP A 272 15.51 -2.95 -8.81
C ASP A 272 15.94 -3.55 -10.14
N ILE A 273 16.45 -2.72 -11.08
CA ILE A 273 17.01 -3.19 -12.37
C ILE A 273 18.23 -4.08 -12.09
N LEU A 274 19.13 -3.62 -11.20
CA LEU A 274 20.31 -4.40 -10.78
C LEU A 274 19.87 -5.72 -10.11
N HIS A 275 18.88 -5.66 -9.21
CA HIS A 275 18.38 -6.84 -8.52
C HIS A 275 17.73 -7.86 -9.48
N GLU A 276 17.00 -7.41 -10.48
CA GLU A 276 16.39 -8.31 -11.47
C GLU A 276 17.45 -8.93 -12.39
N LEU A 277 18.38 -8.14 -12.88
CA LEU A 277 19.43 -8.62 -13.79
C LEU A 277 20.44 -9.54 -13.09
N SER A 278 20.79 -9.27 -11.82
CA SER A 278 21.72 -10.13 -11.06
C SER A 278 21.22 -11.56 -10.82
N LYS A 279 19.91 -11.77 -10.90
CA LYS A 279 19.29 -13.11 -10.80
C LYS A 279 19.41 -13.92 -12.11
N ARG A 280 19.75 -13.28 -13.22
CA ARG A 280 19.71 -13.88 -14.56
C ARG A 280 21.08 -14.23 -15.10
N LYS A 281 21.93 -14.80 -14.22
CA LYS A 281 23.23 -15.39 -14.60
C LYS A 281 23.07 -16.57 -15.57
N ASP A 282 21.93 -17.25 -15.51
CA ASP A 282 21.49 -18.30 -16.43
C ASP A 282 21.44 -17.82 -17.91
N LEU A 283 21.21 -16.53 -18.14
CA LEU A 283 21.20 -15.88 -19.46
C LEU A 283 22.50 -15.13 -19.76
N GLY A 284 23.59 -15.41 -19.06
CA GLY A 284 24.90 -14.81 -19.27
C GLY A 284 25.00 -13.34 -18.86
N VAL A 285 24.09 -12.84 -18.01
CA VAL A 285 24.13 -11.46 -17.51
C VAL A 285 25.26 -11.28 -16.50
N ILE A 286 26.06 -10.25 -16.72
CA ILE A 286 27.16 -9.84 -15.85
C ILE A 286 26.76 -8.54 -15.15
N THR A 287 26.82 -8.51 -13.81
CA THR A 287 26.53 -7.31 -13.00
C THR A 287 27.70 -6.98 -12.11
N VAL A 288 28.00 -5.68 -11.95
CA VAL A 288 29.08 -5.15 -11.10
C VAL A 288 28.51 -3.98 -10.28
#